data_94eea8622562d9a989da4aa2d13430cd
#
_entry.id   94eea8622562d9a989da4aa2d13430cd
#
_cell.length_a   1.000
_cell.length_b   1.000
_cell.length_c   1.000
_cell.angle_alpha   90.00
_cell.angle_beta   90.00
_cell.angle_gamma   90.00
#
_symmetry.space_group_name_H-M   'P 1'
#
loop_
_entity.id
_entity.type
_entity.pdbx_description
1 polymer ?
#
loop_
_entity_poly.entity_id
_entity_poly.type
_entity_poly.pdbx_seq_one_letter_code
_entity_poly.pdbx_strand_id
1 'polypeptide(L)'
;YLVHHPEAIFGQEVEATVFDPTNPYVLSPQLCAAAQEAPIRAEELSLFGPHTAALLDRLVQQGYLRRRSDGWYWTHAESAADLVDIRGTGGGPYQLIDAEDGTLVGTMDAAHAMSQGHPGAIYIHQNAQYVVESLSEGERVILLSRVYPDYYTRAIESTEVRILAERARVSYGAPAGVAIPGEPAPGEPAPETNAQQLAPLTMHRGQVQVTDQVTGYRRFSVYGGEYLGEEAQPMPPEVLMTEAVWFTFEPSYLFGAGVTEEDSPGTLHAAEHAAIGLLPLIATSDRWDLGGLSTLLHVDTGRPTIFVYDAAPGGAGISERGFNAVTQWLGATLEAIESCGCDNGCPSCVHSPKCGNRNEPLSKHGARALLQAMLRSMAEA
;
A
#
# COMPACT_ATOMS: atom_id res chain seq x y z
N TYR A 1 28.76 -5.23 -5.99
CA TYR A 1 28.36 -6.46 -6.70
C TYR A 1 28.33 -6.22 -8.22
N LEU A 2 27.49 -5.34 -8.74
CA LEU A 2 27.31 -5.13 -10.19
C LEU A 2 28.58 -4.76 -10.94
N VAL A 3 29.50 -4.02 -10.32
CA VAL A 3 30.82 -3.67 -10.92
C VAL A 3 31.66 -4.91 -11.17
N HIS A 4 31.56 -5.93 -10.32
CA HIS A 4 32.27 -7.20 -10.42
C HIS A 4 31.50 -8.29 -11.16
N HIS A 5 30.20 -8.04 -11.44
CA HIS A 5 29.28 -8.98 -12.08
C HIS A 5 28.45 -8.26 -13.15
N PRO A 6 29.08 -7.72 -14.21
CA PRO A 6 28.35 -6.97 -15.25
C PRO A 6 27.32 -7.83 -16.01
N GLU A 7 27.50 -9.14 -16.04
CA GLU A 7 26.55 -10.10 -16.59
C GLU A 7 25.18 -10.06 -15.86
N ALA A 8 25.15 -9.66 -14.62
CA ALA A 8 23.90 -9.47 -13.87
C ALA A 8 23.06 -8.27 -14.36
N ILE A 9 23.68 -7.36 -15.14
CA ILE A 9 22.96 -6.27 -15.81
C ILE A 9 22.61 -6.66 -17.25
N PHE A 10 23.59 -7.18 -17.99
CA PHE A 10 23.49 -7.35 -19.45
C PHE A 10 23.03 -8.75 -19.87
N GLY A 11 23.11 -9.74 -18.98
CA GLY A 11 22.76 -11.14 -19.25
C GLY A 11 21.40 -11.57 -18.72
N GLN A 12 20.66 -10.69 -18.02
CA GLN A 12 19.34 -10.99 -17.50
C GLN A 12 18.26 -10.44 -18.44
N GLU A 13 17.10 -11.09 -18.44
CA GLU A 13 15.92 -10.55 -19.08
C GLU A 13 15.47 -9.29 -18.34
N VAL A 14 14.85 -8.34 -19.07
CA VAL A 14 14.24 -7.15 -18.47
C VAL A 14 13.04 -7.60 -17.66
N GLU A 15 12.91 -7.06 -16.44
CA GLU A 15 11.80 -7.36 -15.54
C GLU A 15 10.45 -7.08 -16.23
N ALA A 16 9.48 -7.94 -15.98
CA ALA A 16 8.12 -7.76 -16.49
C ALA A 16 7.47 -6.52 -15.85
N THR A 17 7.11 -5.55 -16.65
CA THR A 17 6.35 -4.39 -16.16
C THR A 17 4.94 -4.82 -15.79
N VAL A 18 4.53 -4.52 -14.55
CA VAL A 18 3.18 -4.76 -14.06
C VAL A 18 2.51 -3.41 -13.87
N PHE A 19 1.42 -3.17 -14.59
CA PHE A 19 0.58 -1.98 -14.43
C PHE A 19 -0.82 -2.27 -14.98
N ASP A 20 -1.82 -1.51 -14.51
CA ASP A 20 -3.17 -1.55 -15.05
C ASP A 20 -3.39 -0.39 -16.04
N PRO A 21 -3.32 -0.64 -17.37
CA PRO A 21 -3.54 0.39 -18.38
C PRO A 21 -5.00 0.86 -18.44
N THR A 22 -5.93 0.14 -17.82
CA THR A 22 -7.37 0.46 -17.79
C THR A 22 -7.77 1.26 -16.57
N ASN A 23 -6.84 1.47 -15.61
CA ASN A 23 -7.08 2.26 -14.42
C ASN A 23 -7.56 3.68 -14.81
N PRO A 24 -8.77 4.10 -14.40
CA PRO A 24 -9.35 5.38 -14.78
C PRO A 24 -8.52 6.59 -14.34
N TYR A 25 -7.77 6.49 -13.25
CA TYR A 25 -6.89 7.56 -12.77
C TYR A 25 -5.68 7.77 -13.66
N VAL A 26 -5.20 6.72 -14.31
CA VAL A 26 -4.12 6.77 -15.30
C VAL A 26 -4.66 7.10 -16.68
N LEU A 27 -5.72 6.41 -17.12
CA LEU A 27 -6.22 6.50 -18.48
C LEU A 27 -6.92 7.83 -18.76
N SER A 28 -7.64 8.44 -17.80
CA SER A 28 -8.38 9.68 -18.03
C SER A 28 -7.48 10.86 -18.44
N PRO A 29 -6.38 11.19 -17.75
CA PRO A 29 -5.47 12.24 -18.18
C PRO A 29 -4.78 11.92 -19.52
N GLN A 30 -4.47 10.65 -19.79
CA GLN A 30 -3.92 10.22 -21.08
C GLN A 30 -4.92 10.44 -22.23
N LEU A 31 -6.21 10.18 -22.02
CA LEU A 31 -7.26 10.47 -22.99
C LEU A 31 -7.40 11.98 -23.25
N CYS A 32 -7.24 12.81 -22.21
CA CYS A 32 -7.21 14.27 -22.40
C CYS A 32 -6.01 14.70 -23.25
N ALA A 33 -4.81 14.18 -22.97
CA ALA A 33 -3.61 14.46 -23.75
C ALA A 33 -3.76 14.00 -25.20
N ALA A 34 -4.24 12.79 -25.43
CA ALA A 34 -4.52 12.27 -26.77
C ALA A 34 -5.54 13.14 -27.52
N ALA A 35 -6.63 13.58 -26.86
CA ALA A 35 -7.64 14.44 -27.46
C ALA A 35 -7.13 15.86 -27.78
N GLN A 36 -6.07 16.32 -27.09
CA GLN A 36 -5.38 17.57 -27.42
C GLN A 36 -4.49 17.44 -28.66
N GLU A 37 -3.77 16.31 -28.80
CA GLU A 37 -2.94 16.05 -29.99
C GLU A 37 -3.79 15.89 -31.25
N ALA A 38 -4.84 15.08 -31.15
CA ALA A 38 -5.83 14.88 -32.22
C ALA A 38 -7.17 14.44 -31.62
N PRO A 39 -8.32 14.88 -32.22
CA PRO A 39 -9.62 14.44 -31.73
C PRO A 39 -9.73 12.91 -31.72
N ILE A 40 -10.11 12.34 -30.59
CA ILE A 40 -10.32 10.88 -30.48
C ILE A 40 -11.59 10.51 -31.24
N ARG A 41 -11.52 9.56 -32.16
CA ARG A 41 -12.65 9.11 -32.97
C ARG A 41 -13.26 7.82 -32.44
N ALA A 42 -14.51 7.55 -32.82
CA ALA A 42 -15.23 6.37 -32.35
C ALA A 42 -14.55 5.04 -32.72
N GLU A 43 -13.91 4.97 -33.88
CA GLU A 43 -13.16 3.82 -34.35
C GLU A 43 -11.85 3.56 -33.58
N GLU A 44 -11.34 4.56 -32.86
CA GLU A 44 -10.07 4.49 -32.11
C GLU A 44 -10.26 4.05 -30.64
N LEU A 45 -11.50 3.97 -30.15
CA LEU A 45 -11.78 3.67 -28.74
C LEU A 45 -11.15 2.35 -28.27
N SER A 46 -11.09 1.36 -29.15
CA SER A 46 -10.50 0.05 -28.85
C SER A 46 -8.98 0.11 -28.55
N LEU A 47 -8.30 1.15 -29.02
CA LEU A 47 -6.86 1.36 -28.78
C LEU A 47 -6.58 1.66 -27.30
N PHE A 48 -7.54 2.26 -26.59
CA PHE A 48 -7.42 2.70 -25.20
C PHE A 48 -8.07 1.71 -24.20
N GLY A 49 -8.67 0.65 -24.70
CA GLY A 49 -9.28 -0.40 -23.87
C GLY A 49 -10.80 -0.35 -23.72
N PRO A 50 -11.40 -1.32 -23.01
CA PRO A 50 -12.84 -1.56 -23.04
C PRO A 50 -13.68 -0.47 -22.34
N HIS A 51 -13.09 0.26 -21.40
CA HIS A 51 -13.80 1.28 -20.60
C HIS A 51 -13.71 2.70 -21.16
N THR A 52 -13.04 2.88 -22.29
CA THR A 52 -12.74 4.20 -22.89
C THR A 52 -13.98 5.03 -23.14
N ALA A 53 -15.06 4.45 -23.69
CA ALA A 53 -16.30 5.18 -23.98
C ALA A 53 -16.90 5.80 -22.70
N ALA A 54 -16.98 5.02 -21.61
CA ALA A 54 -17.52 5.48 -20.33
C ALA A 54 -16.64 6.57 -19.69
N LEU A 55 -15.32 6.47 -19.82
CA LEU A 55 -14.38 7.49 -19.35
C LEU A 55 -14.51 8.78 -20.12
N LEU A 56 -14.59 8.73 -21.46
CA LEU A 56 -14.80 9.91 -22.29
C LEU A 56 -16.13 10.62 -21.98
N ASP A 57 -17.20 9.87 -21.75
CA ASP A 57 -18.48 10.45 -21.34
C ASP A 57 -18.37 11.17 -19.98
N ARG A 58 -17.63 10.59 -19.02
CA ARG A 58 -17.34 11.22 -17.73
C ARG A 58 -16.50 12.49 -17.90
N LEU A 59 -15.45 12.46 -18.72
CA LEU A 59 -14.61 13.62 -19.01
C LEU A 59 -15.38 14.76 -19.70
N VAL A 60 -16.38 14.43 -20.52
CA VAL A 60 -17.31 15.42 -21.09
C VAL A 60 -18.21 16.01 -20.00
N GLN A 61 -18.75 15.20 -19.09
CA GLN A 61 -19.58 15.68 -17.96
C GLN A 61 -18.78 16.60 -17.02
N GLN A 62 -17.50 16.29 -16.81
CA GLN A 62 -16.59 17.09 -15.99
C GLN A 62 -16.07 18.36 -16.69
N GLY A 63 -16.36 18.51 -18.00
CA GLY A 63 -15.98 19.69 -18.77
C GLY A 63 -14.58 19.65 -19.37
N TYR A 64 -13.80 18.59 -19.16
CA TYR A 64 -12.47 18.44 -19.76
C TYR A 64 -12.52 18.28 -21.28
N LEU A 65 -13.48 17.50 -21.77
CA LEU A 65 -13.64 17.23 -23.19
C LEU A 65 -14.99 17.73 -23.68
N ARG A 66 -15.06 17.98 -25.02
CA ARG A 66 -16.31 18.25 -25.73
C ARG A 66 -16.51 17.19 -26.79
N ARG A 67 -17.69 16.54 -26.77
CA ARG A 67 -18.11 15.63 -27.85
C ARG A 67 -18.69 16.42 -29.06
N ARG A 68 -18.23 16.07 -30.25
CA ARG A 68 -18.79 16.48 -31.52
C ARG A 68 -19.19 15.27 -32.36
N SER A 69 -19.76 15.49 -33.53
CA SER A 69 -20.19 14.41 -34.44
C SER A 69 -19.05 13.52 -34.92
N ASP A 70 -17.82 14.03 -34.94
CA ASP A 70 -16.60 13.42 -35.49
C ASP A 70 -15.59 13.02 -34.40
N GLY A 71 -15.89 13.24 -33.09
CA GLY A 71 -15.00 12.81 -32.02
C GLY A 71 -15.08 13.63 -30.73
N TRP A 72 -14.10 13.41 -29.86
CA TRP A 72 -13.91 14.11 -28.59
C TRP A 72 -12.71 15.04 -28.67
N TYR A 73 -12.89 16.27 -28.19
CA TYR A 73 -11.96 17.38 -28.31
C TYR A 73 -11.56 17.91 -26.93
N TRP A 74 -10.30 18.25 -26.74
CA TRP A 74 -9.83 19.02 -25.61
C TRP A 74 -10.41 20.44 -25.63
N THR A 75 -10.76 21.00 -24.45
CA THR A 75 -11.51 22.27 -24.39
C THR A 75 -10.78 23.40 -23.68
N HIS A 76 -9.65 23.13 -23.05
CA HIS A 76 -8.91 24.11 -22.26
C HIS A 76 -7.73 24.68 -23.05
N ALA A 77 -7.24 25.86 -22.60
CA ALA A 77 -6.06 26.49 -23.17
C ALA A 77 -4.76 25.89 -22.66
N GLU A 78 -4.81 25.37 -21.44
CA GLU A 78 -3.68 24.73 -20.76
C GLU A 78 -3.35 23.39 -21.43
N SER A 79 -2.12 22.95 -21.26
CA SER A 79 -1.68 21.66 -21.77
C SER A 79 -2.36 20.50 -21.01
N ALA A 80 -3.01 19.58 -21.73
CA ALA A 80 -3.55 18.38 -21.14
C ALA A 80 -2.45 17.45 -20.58
N ALA A 81 -1.22 17.57 -21.08
CA ALA A 81 -0.08 16.83 -20.56
C ALA A 81 0.25 17.19 -19.10
N ASP A 82 -0.12 18.40 -18.65
CA ASP A 82 0.07 18.82 -17.26
C ASP A 82 -0.84 18.06 -16.28
N LEU A 83 -1.86 17.36 -16.77
CA LEU A 83 -2.69 16.45 -16.00
C LEU A 83 -2.04 15.06 -15.79
N VAL A 84 -1.01 14.75 -16.59
CA VAL A 84 -0.35 13.44 -16.56
C VAL A 84 0.79 13.48 -15.55
N ASP A 85 0.65 12.75 -14.46
CA ASP A 85 1.70 12.55 -13.49
C ASP A 85 2.26 11.12 -13.66
N ILE A 86 3.54 11.02 -14.03
CA ILE A 86 4.21 9.73 -14.25
C ILE A 86 4.90 9.18 -12.99
N ARG A 87 4.88 9.90 -11.88
CA ARG A 87 5.56 9.54 -10.63
C ARG A 87 4.71 9.72 -9.38
N GLY A 88 3.69 10.57 -9.44
CA GLY A 88 2.89 10.95 -8.30
C GLY A 88 1.54 10.26 -8.24
N THR A 89 0.93 10.37 -7.09
CA THR A 89 -0.44 9.90 -6.83
C THR A 89 -1.50 10.92 -7.22
N GLY A 90 -1.10 11.98 -7.94
CA GLY A 90 -1.92 13.11 -8.33
C GLY A 90 -1.79 14.31 -7.40
N GLY A 91 -2.01 15.49 -7.98
CA GLY A 91 -1.83 16.79 -7.29
C GLY A 91 -0.35 17.20 -7.25
N GLY A 92 0.02 18.41 -7.68
CA GLY A 92 1.39 18.90 -7.73
C GLY A 92 2.08 18.94 -6.35
N PRO A 93 3.40 19.15 -6.29
CA PRO A 93 4.15 19.23 -5.05
C PRO A 93 3.76 20.47 -4.22
N TYR A 94 3.99 20.38 -2.92
CA TYR A 94 3.91 21.53 -2.03
C TYR A 94 5.19 22.36 -2.15
N GLN A 95 5.06 23.70 -2.12
CA GLN A 95 6.18 24.61 -2.06
C GLN A 95 6.60 24.81 -0.61
N LEU A 96 7.87 24.64 -0.33
CA LEU A 96 8.48 24.90 0.98
C LEU A 96 9.00 26.34 0.97
N ILE A 97 8.42 27.21 1.78
CA ILE A 97 8.72 28.64 1.80
C ILE A 97 9.25 29.04 3.16
N ASP A 98 10.38 29.73 3.20
CA ASP A 98 10.91 30.35 4.41
C ASP A 98 9.98 31.48 4.85
N ALA A 99 9.46 31.40 6.08
CA ALA A 99 8.51 32.36 6.63
C ALA A 99 9.12 33.72 6.91
N GLU A 100 10.47 33.82 7.05
CA GLU A 100 11.17 35.06 7.38
C GLU A 100 11.29 35.99 6.16
N ASP A 101 11.64 35.42 4.99
CA ASP A 101 11.96 36.21 3.79
C ASP A 101 11.14 35.85 2.55
N GLY A 102 10.29 34.82 2.65
CA GLY A 102 9.44 34.34 1.53
C GLY A 102 10.19 33.59 0.44
N THR A 103 11.43 33.18 0.68
CA THR A 103 12.21 32.44 -0.31
C THR A 103 11.74 31.01 -0.45
N LEU A 104 11.79 30.47 -1.69
CA LEU A 104 11.52 29.07 -1.97
C LEU A 104 12.71 28.23 -1.51
N VAL A 105 12.52 27.43 -0.45
CA VAL A 105 13.51 26.48 0.07
C VAL A 105 13.59 25.23 -0.80
N GLY A 106 12.44 24.74 -1.27
CA GLY A 106 12.36 23.53 -2.07
C GLY A 106 10.91 23.11 -2.32
N THR A 107 10.71 21.86 -2.67
CA THR A 107 9.38 21.26 -2.86
C THR A 107 9.28 19.93 -2.11
N MET A 108 8.06 19.54 -1.74
CA MET A 108 7.73 18.26 -1.09
C MET A 108 6.59 17.60 -1.84
N ASP A 109 6.73 16.32 -2.13
CA ASP A 109 5.67 15.56 -2.79
C ASP A 109 4.40 15.48 -1.92
N ALA A 110 3.24 15.51 -2.56
CA ALA A 110 1.96 15.46 -1.88
C ALA A 110 1.84 14.27 -0.92
N ALA A 111 2.32 13.10 -1.33
CA ALA A 111 2.30 11.88 -0.51
C ALA A 111 3.08 11.97 0.82
N HIS A 112 4.00 12.92 0.95
CA HIS A 112 4.79 13.11 2.17
C HIS A 112 4.39 14.37 2.95
N ALA A 113 3.52 15.21 2.38
CA ALA A 113 3.22 16.51 2.97
C ALA A 113 2.59 16.41 4.36
N MET A 114 1.66 15.47 4.57
CA MET A 114 1.01 15.30 5.86
C MET A 114 1.95 14.73 6.92
N SER A 115 2.80 13.76 6.56
CA SER A 115 3.69 13.08 7.50
C SER A 115 4.99 13.83 7.80
N GLN A 116 5.48 14.65 6.86
CA GLN A 116 6.75 15.38 7.01
C GLN A 116 6.58 16.90 7.07
N GLY A 117 5.45 17.42 6.57
CA GLY A 117 5.14 18.83 6.49
C GLY A 117 4.06 19.30 7.47
N HIS A 118 3.68 18.52 8.49
CA HIS A 118 2.72 18.93 9.50
C HIS A 118 3.32 20.00 10.42
N PRO A 119 2.52 20.91 10.98
CA PRO A 119 3.00 21.91 11.95
C PRO A 119 3.74 21.22 13.11
N GLY A 120 4.90 21.78 13.48
CA GLY A 120 5.80 21.24 14.51
C GLY A 120 6.79 20.18 14.02
N ALA A 121 6.69 19.69 12.78
CA ALA A 121 7.68 18.80 12.20
C ALA A 121 9.04 19.48 12.06
N ILE A 122 10.11 18.73 12.34
CA ILE A 122 11.48 19.18 12.03
C ILE A 122 11.86 18.63 10.66
N TYR A 123 12.01 19.55 9.70
CA TYR A 123 12.39 19.27 8.32
C TYR A 123 13.86 19.64 8.07
N ILE A 124 14.58 18.79 7.38
CA ILE A 124 15.99 18.99 7.05
C ILE A 124 16.12 19.20 5.54
N HIS A 125 16.67 20.35 5.14
CA HIS A 125 16.97 20.65 3.76
C HIS A 125 18.40 21.17 3.60
N GLN A 126 19.20 20.53 2.74
CA GLN A 126 20.59 20.91 2.48
C GLN A 126 21.40 21.20 3.75
N ASN A 127 21.27 20.34 4.76
CA ASN A 127 21.94 20.45 6.06
C ASN A 127 21.46 21.61 6.95
N ALA A 128 20.42 22.35 6.56
CA ALA A 128 19.72 23.29 7.42
C ALA A 128 18.47 22.64 8.03
N GLN A 129 18.17 22.99 9.28
CA GLN A 129 17.01 22.51 10.00
C GLN A 129 15.92 23.57 10.05
N TYR A 130 14.70 23.15 9.84
CA TYR A 130 13.52 24.01 9.87
C TYR A 130 12.45 23.37 10.72
N VAL A 131 11.67 24.19 11.41
CA VAL A 131 10.37 23.76 11.95
C VAL A 131 9.27 24.17 10.98
N VAL A 132 8.32 23.28 10.75
CA VAL A 132 7.12 23.59 9.99
C VAL A 132 6.19 24.43 10.86
N GLU A 133 5.84 25.62 10.41
CA GLU A 133 4.88 26.50 11.07
C GLU A 133 3.45 26.22 10.66
N SER A 134 3.23 26.04 9.36
CA SER A 134 1.89 25.78 8.82
C SER A 134 1.95 25.01 7.49
N LEU A 135 0.88 24.31 7.20
CA LEU A 135 0.60 23.65 5.91
C LEU A 135 -0.74 24.15 5.38
N SER A 136 -0.74 24.67 4.16
CA SER A 136 -1.95 25.07 3.43
C SER A 136 -2.19 24.11 2.25
N GLU A 137 -3.22 23.27 2.36
CA GLU A 137 -3.57 22.34 1.28
C GLU A 137 -4.08 23.07 0.03
N GLY A 138 -4.89 24.12 0.21
CA GLY A 138 -5.49 24.86 -0.90
C GLY A 138 -4.46 25.62 -1.74
N GLU A 139 -3.42 26.15 -1.11
CA GLU A 139 -2.34 26.89 -1.76
C GLU A 139 -1.14 26.00 -2.10
N ARG A 140 -1.10 24.79 -1.56
CA ARG A 140 0.04 23.86 -1.62
C ARG A 140 1.35 24.50 -1.16
N VAL A 141 1.28 25.14 0.00
CA VAL A 141 2.40 25.82 0.63
C VAL A 141 2.62 25.28 2.03
N ILE A 142 3.88 25.07 2.37
CA ILE A 142 4.37 24.75 3.71
C ILE A 142 5.30 25.86 4.12
N LEU A 143 4.97 26.55 5.22
CA LEU A 143 5.82 27.61 5.78
C LEU A 143 6.81 27.00 6.77
N LEU A 144 8.06 27.39 6.62
CA LEU A 144 9.21 26.90 7.38
C LEU A 144 9.91 28.04 8.10
N SER A 145 10.29 27.84 9.36
CA SER A 145 11.21 28.73 10.08
C SER A 145 12.49 28.01 10.44
N ARG A 146 13.63 28.69 10.25
CA ARG A 146 14.94 28.12 10.53
C ARG A 146 15.15 27.92 12.02
N VAL A 147 15.58 26.72 12.41
CA VAL A 147 15.79 26.34 13.82
C VAL A 147 17.04 25.49 13.98
N TYR A 148 17.47 25.28 15.22
CA TYR A 148 18.63 24.44 15.56
C TYR A 148 18.29 23.55 16.77
N PRO A 149 17.27 22.64 16.64
CA PRO A 149 16.88 21.78 17.75
C PRO A 149 17.89 20.64 17.95
N ASP A 150 17.93 20.12 19.16
CA ASP A 150 18.66 18.90 19.52
C ASP A 150 17.81 17.63 19.39
N TYR A 151 16.66 17.75 18.74
CA TYR A 151 15.72 16.66 18.49
C TYR A 151 15.24 16.64 17.02
N TYR A 152 14.73 15.50 16.62
CA TYR A 152 13.97 15.31 15.38
C TYR A 152 12.57 14.79 15.69
N THR A 153 11.67 14.90 14.72
CA THR A 153 10.28 14.48 14.85
C THR A 153 9.97 13.29 13.95
N ARG A 154 8.98 12.48 14.38
CA ARG A 154 8.35 11.43 13.56
C ARG A 154 6.85 11.53 13.74
N ALA A 155 6.10 11.54 12.64
CA ALA A 155 4.64 11.50 12.66
C ALA A 155 4.13 10.24 13.37
N ILE A 156 2.97 10.39 14.01
CA ILE A 156 2.14 9.29 14.51
C ILE A 156 1.00 9.17 13.52
N GLU A 157 0.95 8.05 12.80
CA GLU A 157 -0.01 7.79 11.74
C GLU A 157 -1.00 6.72 12.18
N SER A 158 -2.23 6.84 11.70
CA SER A 158 -3.30 5.87 11.86
C SER A 158 -3.82 5.51 10.47
N THR A 159 -3.82 4.23 10.14
CA THR A 159 -4.35 3.70 8.88
C THR A 159 -5.62 2.91 9.15
N GLU A 160 -6.67 3.20 8.42
CA GLU A 160 -7.92 2.45 8.40
C GLU A 160 -8.17 1.92 6.98
N VAL A 161 -8.57 0.67 6.86
CA VAL A 161 -8.98 0.06 5.59
C VAL A 161 -10.46 -0.29 5.65
N ARG A 162 -11.22 0.03 4.59
CA ARG A 162 -12.62 -0.35 4.39
C ARG A 162 -12.75 -1.12 3.09
N ILE A 163 -13.43 -2.26 3.14
CA ILE A 163 -13.71 -3.07 1.96
C ILE A 163 -14.91 -2.47 1.23
N LEU A 164 -14.72 -2.04 -0.01
CA LEU A 164 -15.77 -1.46 -0.83
C LEU A 164 -16.43 -2.49 -1.73
N ALA A 165 -15.62 -3.38 -2.32
CA ALA A 165 -16.11 -4.44 -3.18
C ALA A 165 -15.14 -5.63 -3.20
N GLU A 166 -15.64 -6.82 -2.99
CA GLU A 166 -14.90 -8.06 -3.22
C GLU A 166 -15.11 -8.48 -4.69
N ARG A 167 -14.02 -8.68 -5.43
CA ARG A 167 -14.06 -9.08 -6.84
C ARG A 167 -13.75 -10.56 -7.05
N ALA A 168 -12.93 -11.14 -6.18
CA ALA A 168 -12.58 -12.55 -6.21
C ALA A 168 -12.23 -13.03 -4.80
N ARG A 169 -12.47 -14.31 -4.56
CA ARG A 169 -11.99 -15.00 -3.37
C ARG A 169 -11.66 -16.47 -3.64
N VAL A 170 -10.72 -16.99 -2.86
CA VAL A 170 -10.36 -18.40 -2.81
C VAL A 170 -10.32 -18.82 -1.36
N SER A 171 -11.02 -19.91 -1.04
CA SER A 171 -11.09 -20.45 0.32
C SER A 171 -10.29 -21.73 0.42
N TYR A 172 -9.54 -21.88 1.51
CA TYR A 172 -8.66 -23.01 1.75
C TYR A 172 -9.07 -23.69 3.06
N GLY A 173 -9.05 -25.03 3.08
CA GLY A 173 -9.23 -25.85 4.27
C GLY A 173 -8.08 -25.69 5.27
N ALA A 174 -8.24 -26.27 6.46
CA ALA A 174 -7.11 -26.42 7.35
C ALA A 174 -6.15 -27.47 6.79
N PRO A 175 -4.81 -27.27 6.89
CA PRO A 175 -3.86 -28.27 6.44
C PRO A 175 -3.98 -29.57 7.27
N ALA A 176 -3.72 -30.71 6.64
CA ALA A 176 -3.76 -32.00 7.31
C ALA A 176 -2.85 -32.01 8.55
N GLY A 177 -3.40 -32.48 9.67
CA GLY A 177 -2.72 -32.55 10.95
C GLY A 177 -2.83 -31.30 11.83
N VAL A 178 -3.50 -30.23 11.35
CA VAL A 178 -3.87 -29.08 12.19
C VAL A 178 -5.27 -29.33 12.76
N ALA A 179 -5.36 -29.61 14.07
CA ALA A 179 -6.65 -29.75 14.74
C ALA A 179 -7.23 -28.34 14.99
N ILE A 180 -8.34 -28.03 14.31
CA ILE A 180 -9.12 -26.83 14.60
C ILE A 180 -10.13 -27.20 15.68
N PRO A 181 -10.15 -26.54 16.87
CA PRO A 181 -11.14 -26.82 17.89
C PRO A 181 -12.56 -26.64 17.34
N GLY A 182 -13.38 -27.71 17.42
CA GLY A 182 -14.77 -27.72 16.91
C GLY A 182 -14.98 -28.40 15.55
N GLU A 183 -13.92 -28.85 14.87
CA GLU A 183 -14.08 -29.77 13.73
C GLU A 183 -14.31 -31.21 14.20
N PRO A 184 -15.24 -31.96 13.56
CA PRO A 184 -15.48 -33.37 13.92
C PRO A 184 -14.24 -34.20 13.63
N ALA A 185 -13.98 -35.19 14.49
CA ALA A 185 -12.89 -36.12 14.27
C ALA A 185 -13.08 -36.91 12.96
N PRO A 186 -12.00 -37.41 12.31
CA PRO A 186 -12.11 -38.20 11.09
C PRO A 186 -13.03 -39.38 11.30
N GLY A 187 -14.19 -39.41 10.59
CA GLY A 187 -15.20 -40.46 10.68
C GLY A 187 -16.49 -40.12 11.42
N GLU A 188 -16.56 -38.93 12.08
CA GLU A 188 -17.85 -38.43 12.55
C GLU A 188 -18.61 -37.68 11.44
N PRO A 189 -19.96 -37.84 11.37
CA PRO A 189 -20.75 -37.11 10.39
C PRO A 189 -20.60 -35.60 10.67
N ALA A 190 -20.19 -34.85 9.65
CA ALA A 190 -20.11 -33.40 9.74
C ALA A 190 -21.48 -32.85 10.22
N PRO A 191 -21.52 -31.94 11.20
CA PRO A 191 -22.77 -31.25 11.54
C PRO A 191 -23.29 -30.58 10.27
N GLU A 192 -24.61 -30.57 10.08
CA GLU A 192 -25.24 -29.88 8.93
C GLU A 192 -24.80 -28.42 8.96
N THR A 193 -23.78 -28.12 8.15
CA THR A 193 -23.18 -26.80 8.07
C THR A 193 -24.16 -25.85 7.40
N ASN A 194 -24.67 -24.90 8.16
CA ASN A 194 -25.27 -23.72 7.57
C ASN A 194 -24.27 -23.14 6.55
N ALA A 195 -24.74 -22.81 5.33
CA ALA A 195 -23.98 -22.37 4.18
C ALA A 195 -23.18 -21.03 4.38
N GLN A 196 -22.93 -20.64 5.62
CA GLN A 196 -22.21 -19.44 6.05
C GLN A 196 -20.94 -19.72 6.87
N GLN A 197 -20.55 -20.97 7.07
CA GLN A 197 -19.29 -21.25 7.74
C GLN A 197 -18.15 -20.94 6.78
N LEU A 198 -17.54 -19.75 6.97
CA LEU A 198 -16.40 -19.29 6.20
C LEU A 198 -15.21 -20.25 6.44
N ALA A 199 -14.45 -20.54 5.38
CA ALA A 199 -13.27 -21.40 5.48
C ALA A 199 -12.23 -20.85 6.47
N PRO A 200 -11.38 -21.72 7.07
CA PRO A 200 -10.38 -21.33 8.07
C PRO A 200 -9.38 -20.30 7.56
N LEU A 201 -9.04 -20.35 6.26
CA LEU A 201 -8.24 -19.36 5.54
C LEU A 201 -8.99 -18.96 4.28
N THR A 202 -9.15 -17.70 4.04
CA THR A 202 -9.69 -17.19 2.78
C THR A 202 -8.83 -16.05 2.28
N MET A 203 -8.45 -16.12 1.00
CA MET A 203 -7.80 -15.05 0.28
C MET A 203 -8.83 -14.32 -0.58
N HIS A 204 -8.79 -13.02 -0.56
CA HIS A 204 -9.72 -12.14 -1.25
C HIS A 204 -8.96 -11.15 -2.14
N ARG A 205 -9.62 -10.63 -3.15
CA ARG A 205 -9.16 -9.49 -3.95
C ARG A 205 -10.31 -8.55 -4.21
N GLY A 206 -10.06 -7.26 -4.21
CA GLY A 206 -11.07 -6.27 -4.56
C GLY A 206 -10.68 -4.85 -4.23
N GLN A 207 -11.67 -3.98 -4.26
CA GLN A 207 -11.50 -2.56 -4.04
C GLN A 207 -11.65 -2.22 -2.56
N VAL A 208 -10.71 -1.40 -2.09
CA VAL A 208 -10.69 -0.88 -0.72
C VAL A 208 -10.57 0.63 -0.71
N GLN A 209 -11.03 1.23 0.39
CA GLN A 209 -10.70 2.59 0.77
C GLN A 209 -9.69 2.52 1.90
N VAL A 210 -8.54 3.14 1.71
CA VAL A 210 -7.53 3.35 2.75
C VAL A 210 -7.65 4.79 3.21
N THR A 211 -7.68 4.99 4.52
CA THR A 211 -7.71 6.31 5.14
C THR A 211 -6.51 6.42 6.06
N ASP A 212 -5.56 7.26 5.70
CA ASP A 212 -4.38 7.58 6.49
C ASP A 212 -4.54 8.93 7.16
N GLN A 213 -4.19 9.02 8.43
CA GLN A 213 -4.25 10.27 9.18
C GLN A 213 -3.06 10.40 10.11
N VAL A 214 -2.37 11.52 10.01
CA VAL A 214 -1.42 11.95 11.04
C VAL A 214 -2.21 12.48 12.23
N THR A 215 -2.01 11.87 13.42
CA THR A 215 -2.70 12.23 14.65
C THR A 215 -1.83 13.04 15.61
N GLY A 216 -0.52 13.05 15.37
CA GLY A 216 0.47 13.75 16.17
C GLY A 216 1.89 13.44 15.73
N TYR A 217 2.84 13.78 16.57
CA TYR A 217 4.24 13.43 16.32
C TYR A 217 5.00 13.15 17.61
N ARG A 218 6.06 12.35 17.50
CA ARG A 218 7.01 12.04 18.57
C ARG A 218 8.31 12.79 18.36
N ARG A 219 8.93 13.22 19.47
CA ARG A 219 10.25 13.85 19.46
C ARG A 219 11.29 12.88 19.98
N PHE A 220 12.44 12.88 19.31
CA PHE A 220 13.58 12.02 19.66
C PHE A 220 14.86 12.86 19.67
N SER A 221 15.73 12.63 20.64
CA SER A 221 17.04 13.25 20.71
C SER A 221 17.91 12.88 19.51
N VAL A 222 18.61 13.86 18.93
CA VAL A 222 19.61 13.64 17.87
C VAL A 222 20.80 12.82 18.41
N TYR A 223 21.12 12.96 19.71
CA TYR A 223 22.26 12.33 20.37
C TYR A 223 21.94 10.98 21.00
N GLY A 224 21.32 10.08 20.30
CA GLY A 224 21.09 8.73 20.82
C GLY A 224 19.70 8.19 20.55
N GLY A 225 18.81 9.00 19.95
CA GLY A 225 17.45 8.58 19.61
C GLY A 225 16.53 8.38 20.82
N GLU A 226 16.87 8.99 21.98
CA GLU A 226 16.05 8.92 23.17
C GLU A 226 14.69 9.57 22.93
N TYR A 227 13.62 8.90 23.38
CA TYR A 227 12.26 9.43 23.30
C TYR A 227 12.08 10.61 24.25
N LEU A 228 11.67 11.76 23.71
CA LEU A 228 11.51 13.02 24.46
C LEU A 228 10.04 13.39 24.73
N GLY A 229 9.10 12.65 24.17
CA GLY A 229 7.66 12.89 24.32
C GLY A 229 6.94 12.95 23.00
N GLU A 230 5.62 13.07 23.06
CA GLU A 230 4.75 13.20 21.90
C GLU A 230 3.80 14.39 22.03
N GLU A 231 3.30 14.84 20.91
CA GLU A 231 2.40 15.98 20.79
C GLU A 231 1.27 15.65 19.82
N ALA A 232 0.04 15.96 20.24
CA ALA A 232 -1.12 15.77 19.38
C ALA A 232 -1.16 16.87 18.30
N GLN A 233 -1.17 16.46 17.04
CA GLN A 233 -1.25 17.35 15.88
C GLN A 233 -2.09 16.64 14.80
N PRO A 234 -3.43 16.60 14.97
CA PRO A 234 -4.28 15.92 13.99
C PRO A 234 -4.29 16.70 12.67
N MET A 235 -3.91 16.01 11.60
CA MET A 235 -3.99 16.51 10.23
C MET A 235 -5.27 15.99 9.57
N PRO A 236 -5.73 16.63 8.48
CA PRO A 236 -6.82 16.08 7.66
C PRO A 236 -6.50 14.66 7.21
N PRO A 237 -7.50 13.76 7.19
CA PRO A 237 -7.30 12.41 6.69
C PRO A 237 -7.10 12.41 5.17
N GLU A 238 -6.19 11.59 4.69
CA GLU A 238 -5.98 11.31 3.29
C GLU A 238 -6.71 10.02 2.91
N VAL A 239 -7.50 10.07 1.84
CA VAL A 239 -8.32 8.95 1.40
C VAL A 239 -7.82 8.44 0.06
N LEU A 240 -7.44 7.16 0.03
CA LEU A 240 -7.01 6.45 -1.15
C LEU A 240 -8.02 5.36 -1.52
N MET A 241 -8.60 5.44 -2.71
CA MET A 241 -9.42 4.39 -3.31
C MET A 241 -8.53 3.51 -4.17
N THR A 242 -8.35 2.24 -3.79
CA THR A 242 -7.37 1.37 -4.46
C THR A 242 -7.80 -0.09 -4.51
N GLU A 243 -6.96 -0.93 -5.12
CA GLU A 243 -7.09 -2.39 -5.14
C GLU A 243 -6.23 -3.02 -4.04
N ALA A 244 -6.72 -4.13 -3.48
CA ALA A 244 -6.03 -4.90 -2.47
C ALA A 244 -6.20 -6.41 -2.67
N VAL A 245 -5.24 -7.15 -2.15
CA VAL A 245 -5.39 -8.55 -1.78
C VAL A 245 -5.39 -8.62 -0.25
N TRP A 246 -6.29 -9.45 0.32
CA TRP A 246 -6.29 -9.65 1.77
C TRP A 246 -6.58 -11.10 2.13
N PHE A 247 -6.08 -11.47 3.31
CA PHE A 247 -6.24 -12.79 3.89
C PHE A 247 -7.04 -12.68 5.18
N THR A 248 -8.09 -13.48 5.31
CA THR A 248 -8.87 -13.60 6.55
C THR A 248 -8.66 -14.98 7.17
N PHE A 249 -8.54 -15.00 8.49
CA PHE A 249 -8.26 -16.22 9.24
C PHE A 249 -9.37 -16.48 10.25
N GLU A 250 -9.71 -17.76 10.47
CA GLU A 250 -10.34 -18.15 11.72
C GLU A 250 -9.30 -18.06 12.84
N PRO A 251 -9.65 -17.57 14.03
CA PRO A 251 -8.69 -17.55 15.16
C PRO A 251 -8.09 -18.93 15.45
N SER A 252 -8.90 -19.99 15.33
CA SER A 252 -8.47 -21.38 15.47
C SER A 252 -7.40 -21.80 14.44
N TYR A 253 -7.38 -21.18 13.27
CA TYR A 253 -6.36 -21.44 12.25
C TYR A 253 -4.97 -20.97 12.71
N LEU A 254 -4.89 -19.81 13.36
CA LEU A 254 -3.63 -19.28 13.93
C LEU A 254 -3.12 -20.23 15.02
N PHE A 255 -3.99 -20.67 15.93
CA PHE A 255 -3.62 -21.61 16.98
C PHE A 255 -3.19 -22.97 16.43
N GLY A 256 -3.90 -23.47 15.39
CA GLY A 256 -3.53 -24.67 14.67
C GLY A 256 -2.18 -24.59 13.96
N ALA A 257 -1.80 -23.38 13.51
CA ALA A 257 -0.47 -23.12 12.98
C ALA A 257 0.64 -23.05 14.05
N GLY A 258 0.29 -23.16 15.34
CA GLY A 258 1.22 -23.06 16.45
C GLY A 258 1.48 -21.64 16.95
N VAL A 259 0.64 -20.68 16.56
CA VAL A 259 0.71 -19.28 17.00
C VAL A 259 -0.09 -19.14 18.31
N THR A 260 0.50 -18.54 19.32
CA THR A 260 -0.20 -18.27 20.60
C THR A 260 -1.09 -17.02 20.45
N GLU A 261 -2.03 -16.83 21.37
CA GLU A 261 -2.87 -15.63 21.42
C GLU A 261 -2.01 -14.37 21.59
N GLU A 262 -1.01 -14.41 22.45
CA GLU A 262 -0.07 -13.32 22.73
C GLU A 262 0.79 -12.97 21.51
N ASP A 263 1.23 -13.96 20.74
CA ASP A 263 2.04 -13.77 19.54
C ASP A 263 1.23 -13.40 18.31
N SER A 264 -0.09 -13.57 18.32
CA SER A 264 -0.96 -13.39 17.15
C SER A 264 -0.85 -11.99 16.53
N PRO A 265 -0.85 -10.87 17.29
CA PRO A 265 -0.67 -9.54 16.68
C PRO A 265 0.67 -9.41 15.96
N GLY A 266 1.76 -9.81 16.63
CA GLY A 266 3.11 -9.76 16.06
C GLY A 266 3.30 -10.70 14.87
N THR A 267 2.58 -11.82 14.85
CA THR A 267 2.59 -12.79 13.77
C THR A 267 1.99 -12.21 12.48
N LEU A 268 0.78 -11.65 12.57
CA LEU A 268 0.11 -11.04 11.43
C LEU A 268 0.91 -9.86 10.89
N HIS A 269 1.44 -9.02 11.77
CA HIS A 269 2.24 -7.85 11.44
C HIS A 269 3.57 -8.22 10.77
N ALA A 270 4.28 -9.22 11.28
CA ALA A 270 5.52 -9.69 10.67
C ALA A 270 5.28 -10.38 9.32
N ALA A 271 4.19 -11.13 9.18
CA ALA A 271 3.80 -11.74 7.90
C ALA A 271 3.41 -10.69 6.86
N GLU A 272 2.67 -9.64 7.24
CA GLU A 272 2.34 -8.48 6.41
C GLU A 272 3.61 -7.80 5.87
N HIS A 273 4.53 -7.42 6.77
CA HIS A 273 5.78 -6.74 6.39
C HIS A 273 6.62 -7.57 5.42
N ALA A 274 6.79 -8.86 5.69
CA ALA A 274 7.54 -9.74 4.83
C ALA A 274 6.85 -9.91 3.47
N ALA A 275 5.53 -10.09 3.45
CA ALA A 275 4.76 -10.21 2.23
C ALA A 275 4.88 -8.96 1.33
N ILE A 276 4.73 -7.75 1.91
CA ILE A 276 4.97 -6.48 1.20
C ILE A 276 6.41 -6.40 0.67
N GLY A 277 7.38 -6.83 1.48
CA GLY A 277 8.79 -6.79 1.09
C GLY A 277 9.16 -7.68 -0.09
N LEU A 278 8.44 -8.78 -0.29
CA LEU A 278 8.72 -9.79 -1.31
C LEU A 278 7.79 -9.71 -2.53
N LEU A 279 6.65 -9.02 -2.45
CA LEU A 279 5.75 -8.85 -3.59
C LEU A 279 6.41 -8.16 -4.81
N PRO A 280 7.33 -7.19 -4.65
CA PRO A 280 8.10 -6.62 -5.75
C PRO A 280 8.88 -7.63 -6.60
N LEU A 281 9.24 -8.79 -6.07
CA LEU A 281 9.87 -9.86 -6.86
C LEU A 281 8.90 -10.54 -7.84
N ILE A 282 7.61 -10.47 -7.56
CA ILE A 282 6.55 -11.12 -8.35
C ILE A 282 5.87 -10.11 -9.29
N ALA A 283 5.76 -8.88 -8.83
CA ALA A 283 5.19 -7.76 -9.56
C ALA A 283 6.16 -6.59 -9.46
N THR A 284 6.97 -6.39 -10.50
CA THR A 284 8.04 -5.37 -10.51
C THR A 284 7.52 -4.00 -10.09
N SER A 285 7.90 -3.59 -8.90
CA SER A 285 7.44 -2.38 -8.24
C SER A 285 8.45 -1.98 -7.16
N ASP A 286 8.32 -0.79 -6.62
CA ASP A 286 9.02 -0.40 -5.40
C ASP A 286 8.20 -0.84 -4.17
N ARG A 287 8.87 -1.04 -3.05
CA ARG A 287 8.21 -1.27 -1.76
C ARG A 287 7.27 -0.11 -1.38
N TRP A 288 7.55 1.11 -1.87
CA TRP A 288 6.73 2.29 -1.63
C TRP A 288 5.43 2.29 -2.45
N ASP A 289 5.34 1.48 -3.51
CA ASP A 289 4.13 1.30 -4.31
C ASP A 289 3.08 0.41 -3.64
N LEU A 290 3.39 -0.13 -2.46
CA LEU A 290 2.54 -1.02 -1.68
C LEU A 290 2.32 -0.47 -0.27
N GLY A 291 1.15 -0.70 0.29
CA GLY A 291 0.84 -0.52 1.69
C GLY A 291 0.22 -1.78 2.28
N GLY A 292 0.04 -1.80 3.59
CA GLY A 292 -0.62 -2.89 4.28
C GLY A 292 -1.23 -2.50 5.60
N LEU A 293 -2.06 -3.39 6.11
CA LEU A 293 -2.65 -3.33 7.43
C LEU A 293 -2.87 -4.75 7.94
N SER A 294 -2.46 -5.03 9.15
CA SER A 294 -2.80 -6.27 9.84
C SER A 294 -3.52 -6.00 11.16
N THR A 295 -4.54 -6.77 11.45
CA THR A 295 -5.34 -6.63 12.67
C THR A 295 -5.91 -7.97 13.11
N LEU A 296 -6.10 -8.14 14.42
CA LEU A 296 -6.77 -9.32 14.99
C LEU A 296 -8.28 -9.32 14.79
N LEU A 297 -8.86 -8.14 14.59
CA LEU A 297 -10.30 -7.99 14.38
C LEU A 297 -10.57 -6.82 13.44
N HIS A 298 -10.79 -7.11 12.18
CA HIS A 298 -11.15 -6.10 11.20
C HIS A 298 -12.66 -5.86 11.19
N VAL A 299 -13.07 -4.60 11.11
CA VAL A 299 -14.49 -4.21 11.25
C VAL A 299 -15.41 -4.82 10.18
N ASP A 300 -14.93 -4.94 8.94
CA ASP A 300 -15.74 -5.46 7.83
C ASP A 300 -15.69 -6.98 7.74
N THR A 301 -14.62 -7.63 8.20
CA THR A 301 -14.48 -9.10 8.13
C THR A 301 -14.85 -9.81 9.42
N GLY A 302 -14.81 -9.10 10.56
CA GLY A 302 -15.01 -9.68 11.90
C GLY A 302 -13.93 -10.69 12.31
N ARG A 303 -12.74 -10.67 11.65
CA ARG A 303 -11.70 -11.70 11.75
C ARG A 303 -10.30 -11.12 11.77
N PRO A 304 -9.30 -11.89 12.20
CA PRO A 304 -7.91 -11.60 11.92
C PRO A 304 -7.70 -11.45 10.41
N THR A 305 -7.11 -10.33 10.01
CA THR A 305 -6.98 -9.97 8.59
C THR A 305 -5.62 -9.33 8.33
N ILE A 306 -5.00 -9.71 7.20
CA ILE A 306 -3.83 -9.05 6.62
C ILE A 306 -4.25 -8.47 5.28
N PHE A 307 -4.08 -7.17 5.08
CA PHE A 307 -4.24 -6.49 3.81
C PHE A 307 -2.87 -6.16 3.21
N VAL A 308 -2.77 -6.29 1.89
CA VAL A 308 -1.70 -5.71 1.07
C VAL A 308 -2.39 -4.98 -0.08
N TYR A 309 -2.17 -3.68 -0.20
CA TYR A 309 -2.84 -2.84 -1.18
C TYR A 309 -1.85 -2.03 -2.02
N ASP A 310 -2.27 -1.67 -3.22
CA ASP A 310 -1.50 -0.80 -4.10
C ASP A 310 -1.55 0.64 -3.56
N ALA A 311 -0.40 1.29 -3.39
CA ALA A 311 -0.32 2.67 -2.90
C ALA A 311 -0.58 3.71 -4.02
N ALA A 312 -1.41 3.36 -4.99
CA ALA A 312 -1.77 4.21 -6.12
C ALA A 312 -3.29 4.27 -6.29
N PRO A 313 -3.86 5.43 -6.62
CA PRO A 313 -5.30 5.58 -6.87
C PRO A 313 -5.79 4.60 -7.94
N GLY A 314 -6.85 3.86 -7.61
CA GLY A 314 -7.43 2.85 -8.50
C GLY A 314 -6.63 1.55 -8.62
N GLY A 315 -5.48 1.45 -7.97
CA GLY A 315 -4.56 0.32 -8.04
C GLY A 315 -3.59 0.38 -9.22
N ALA A 316 -2.43 -0.27 -9.06
CA ALA A 316 -1.41 -0.41 -10.10
C ALA A 316 -1.36 -1.81 -10.72
N GLY A 317 -2.19 -2.76 -10.23
CA GLY A 317 -2.21 -4.15 -10.66
C GLY A 317 -1.24 -5.05 -9.90
N ILE A 318 -0.53 -4.51 -8.90
CA ILE A 318 0.49 -5.24 -8.12
C ILE A 318 -0.19 -6.26 -7.21
N SER A 319 -1.21 -5.84 -6.45
CA SER A 319 -2.02 -6.71 -5.58
C SER A 319 -2.75 -7.78 -6.36
N GLU A 320 -3.26 -7.47 -7.57
CA GLU A 320 -3.85 -8.47 -8.48
C GLU A 320 -2.83 -9.51 -8.91
N ARG A 321 -1.61 -9.09 -9.24
CA ARG A 321 -0.52 -10.02 -9.58
C ARG A 321 -0.17 -10.91 -8.40
N GLY A 322 -0.13 -10.35 -7.17
CA GLY A 322 0.06 -11.10 -5.92
C GLY A 322 -1.03 -12.15 -5.70
N PHE A 323 -2.30 -11.79 -5.93
CA PHE A 323 -3.43 -12.71 -5.86
C PHE A 323 -3.26 -13.89 -6.84
N ASN A 324 -2.92 -13.60 -8.10
CA ASN A 324 -2.79 -14.62 -9.15
C ASN A 324 -1.54 -15.50 -8.99
N ALA A 325 -0.52 -15.05 -8.28
CA ALA A 325 0.74 -15.76 -8.05
C ALA A 325 1.00 -16.04 -6.57
N VAL A 326 -0.06 -16.21 -5.76
CA VAL A 326 0.00 -16.26 -4.29
C VAL A 326 0.96 -17.32 -3.76
N THR A 327 0.98 -18.52 -4.33
CA THR A 327 1.86 -19.60 -3.89
C THR A 327 3.33 -19.25 -4.11
N GLN A 328 3.66 -18.63 -5.24
CA GLN A 328 5.02 -18.16 -5.53
C GLN A 328 5.40 -16.99 -4.60
N TRP A 329 4.50 -16.05 -4.39
CA TRP A 329 4.70 -14.91 -3.51
C TRP A 329 4.95 -15.32 -2.06
N LEU A 330 4.02 -16.08 -1.46
CA LEU A 330 4.16 -16.53 -0.08
C LEU A 330 5.31 -17.53 0.10
N GLY A 331 5.63 -18.32 -0.93
CA GLY A 331 6.79 -19.20 -0.95
C GLY A 331 8.11 -18.43 -0.85
N ALA A 332 8.29 -17.40 -1.68
CA ALA A 332 9.45 -16.51 -1.60
C ALA A 332 9.51 -15.75 -0.26
N THR A 333 8.34 -15.34 0.26
CA THR A 333 8.24 -14.68 1.58
C THR A 333 8.71 -15.60 2.70
N LEU A 334 8.28 -16.86 2.70
CA LEU A 334 8.71 -17.85 3.68
C LEU A 334 10.21 -18.13 3.58
N GLU A 335 10.72 -18.32 2.35
CA GLU A 335 12.14 -18.56 2.11
C GLU A 335 13.03 -17.43 2.65
N ALA A 336 12.61 -16.17 2.45
CA ALA A 336 13.33 -15.00 2.97
C ALA A 336 13.37 -14.99 4.51
N ILE A 337 12.29 -15.38 5.18
CA ILE A 337 12.26 -15.48 6.63
C ILE A 337 13.13 -16.64 7.15
N GLU A 338 13.07 -17.80 6.49
CA GLU A 338 13.78 -19.01 6.91
C GLU A 338 15.30 -18.91 6.65
N SER A 339 15.70 -18.33 5.53
CA SER A 339 17.11 -18.15 5.19
C SER A 339 17.82 -17.07 6.01
N CYS A 340 17.05 -16.18 6.67
CA CYS A 340 17.62 -15.12 7.47
C CYS A 340 18.09 -15.63 8.84
N GLY A 341 19.39 -15.49 9.13
CA GLY A 341 20.02 -15.98 10.36
C GLY A 341 19.73 -15.18 11.64
N CYS A 342 18.88 -14.16 11.62
CA CYS A 342 18.52 -13.41 12.81
C CYS A 342 17.49 -14.17 13.68
N ASP A 343 17.48 -13.95 14.99
CA ASP A 343 16.58 -14.64 15.91
C ASP A 343 15.16 -14.03 15.92
N ASN A 344 15.05 -12.71 16.08
CA ASN A 344 13.78 -12.05 16.40
C ASN A 344 13.23 -11.16 15.25
N GLY A 345 13.92 -11.11 14.12
CA GLY A 345 13.58 -10.24 13.01
C GLY A 345 14.64 -9.16 12.76
N CYS A 346 14.76 -8.73 11.51
CA CYS A 346 15.68 -7.69 11.08
C CYS A 346 15.19 -7.07 9.77
N PRO A 347 15.82 -5.96 9.28
CA PRO A 347 15.46 -5.32 8.02
C PRO A 347 15.53 -6.22 6.78
N SER A 348 16.26 -7.35 6.86
CA SER A 348 16.36 -8.32 5.76
C SER A 348 15.21 -9.33 5.70
N CYS A 349 14.31 -9.37 6.71
CA CYS A 349 13.21 -10.34 6.73
C CYS A 349 11.86 -9.72 7.09
N VAL A 350 11.63 -9.31 8.36
CA VAL A 350 10.30 -8.89 8.82
C VAL A 350 10.19 -7.43 9.23
N HIS A 351 11.31 -6.67 9.31
CA HIS A 351 11.23 -5.25 9.63
C HIS A 351 10.90 -4.43 8.38
N SER A 352 9.99 -3.48 8.52
CA SER A 352 9.66 -2.52 7.46
C SER A 352 10.15 -1.11 7.85
N PRO A 353 10.80 -0.38 6.94
CA PRO A 353 11.16 1.02 7.17
C PRO A 353 9.94 1.95 7.20
N LYS A 354 8.79 1.49 6.67
CA LYS A 354 7.52 2.23 6.60
C LYS A 354 6.64 2.03 7.83
N CYS A 355 7.03 1.16 8.77
CA CYS A 355 6.18 0.80 9.90
C CYS A 355 5.98 1.97 10.87
N GLY A 356 4.74 2.48 10.98
CA GLY A 356 4.34 3.51 11.95
C GLY A 356 4.45 3.05 13.41
N ASN A 357 4.36 1.75 13.66
CA ASN A 357 4.49 1.12 14.99
C ASN A 357 5.94 0.76 15.37
N ARG A 358 6.93 1.24 14.61
CA ARG A 358 8.37 0.98 14.87
C ARG A 358 8.74 -0.50 14.89
N ASN A 359 8.04 -1.30 14.08
CA ASN A 359 8.21 -2.75 14.01
C ASN A 359 7.89 -3.47 15.36
N GLU A 360 6.91 -2.98 16.10
CA GLU A 360 6.45 -3.57 17.37
C GLU A 360 4.91 -3.66 17.41
N PRO A 361 4.33 -4.80 17.84
CA PRO A 361 5.02 -6.09 18.04
C PRO A 361 5.32 -6.80 16.71
N LEU A 362 6.40 -7.60 16.66
CA LEU A 362 6.69 -8.51 15.56
C LEU A 362 7.06 -9.90 16.10
N SER A 363 6.52 -10.96 15.47
CA SER A 363 6.89 -12.34 15.74
C SER A 363 7.40 -13.02 14.48
N LYS A 364 8.72 -13.09 14.30
CA LYS A 364 9.35 -13.81 13.17
C LYS A 364 8.97 -15.28 13.15
N HIS A 365 8.97 -15.93 14.31
CA HIS A 365 8.63 -17.34 14.45
C HIS A 365 7.17 -17.59 14.12
N GLY A 366 6.27 -16.73 14.61
CA GLY A 366 4.85 -16.80 14.30
C GLY A 366 4.60 -16.60 12.81
N ALA A 367 5.20 -15.58 12.17
CA ALA A 367 5.06 -15.35 10.73
C ALA A 367 5.52 -16.54 9.90
N ARG A 368 6.65 -17.16 10.26
CA ARG A 368 7.12 -18.40 9.61
C ARG A 368 6.10 -19.52 9.75
N ALA A 369 5.58 -19.76 10.95
CA ALA A 369 4.62 -20.83 11.21
C ALA A 369 3.30 -20.60 10.44
N LEU A 370 2.80 -19.36 10.44
CA LEU A 370 1.61 -18.96 9.68
C LEU A 370 1.80 -19.18 8.17
N LEU A 371 2.88 -18.69 7.58
CA LEU A 371 3.15 -18.84 6.15
C LEU A 371 3.31 -20.31 5.74
N GLN A 372 3.95 -21.12 6.56
CA GLN A 372 4.03 -22.57 6.36
C GLN A 372 2.65 -23.23 6.38
N ALA A 373 1.76 -22.84 7.29
CA ALA A 373 0.39 -23.35 7.34
C ALA A 373 -0.41 -22.90 6.10
N MET A 374 -0.32 -21.64 5.71
CA MET A 374 -0.97 -21.10 4.51
C MET A 374 -0.57 -21.86 3.24
N LEU A 375 0.72 -22.07 3.03
CA LEU A 375 1.23 -22.78 1.86
C LEU A 375 0.80 -24.27 1.85
N ARG A 376 0.74 -24.93 3.01
CA ARG A 376 0.19 -26.29 3.13
C ARG A 376 -1.29 -26.32 2.74
N SER A 377 -2.11 -25.42 3.27
CA SER A 377 -3.52 -25.31 2.91
C SER A 377 -3.74 -25.10 1.40
N MET A 378 -2.87 -24.29 0.78
CA MET A 378 -2.92 -24.01 -0.66
C MET A 378 -2.48 -25.19 -1.52
N ALA A 379 -1.58 -26.03 -1.03
CA ALA A 379 -1.11 -27.22 -1.75
C ALA A 379 -2.11 -28.39 -1.68
N GLU A 380 -2.99 -28.41 -0.69
CA GLU A 380 -4.01 -29.44 -0.47
C GLU A 380 -5.37 -29.10 -1.11
N ALA A 381 -5.54 -27.88 -1.65
CA ALA A 381 -6.75 -27.38 -2.29
C ALA A 381 -6.75 -27.63 -3.81
#